data_0c20276b85c81e3045486483819b9eea
#
_entry.id   0c20276b85c81e3045486483819b9eea
#
_cell.length_a   1.000
_cell.length_b   1.000
_cell.length_c   1.000
_cell.angle_alpha   90.00
_cell.angle_beta   90.00
_cell.angle_gamma   90.00
#
_symmetry.space_group_name_H-M   'P 1'
#
loop_
_entity.id
_entity.type
_entity.pdbx_description
1 polymer ?
#
loop_
_entity_poly.entity_id
_entity_poly.type
_entity_poly.pdbx_seq_one_letter_code
_entity_poly.pdbx_strand_id
1 'polypeptide(L)'
;ATHSLLPPLWRDGLFWLTLALTIFAIAPFMLPGYFWGANDARHQVYFLFEFDRVVQDGIWWPRWSPDFAFGYGYPFFNIYGPLSHFLAELLLHFWGFSYTGAIETIFGLSIVGSAAAMYVYVRSWLGRSAAIIAALVYVYAPYHLLNLYVRCHLAESMAFVWLPLCLWTVRQAVVRP
;
A
#
# COMPACT_ATOMS: atom_id res chain seq x y z
N ALA A 1 -19.05 19.37 -20.17
CA ALA A 1 -19.64 18.46 -21.17
C ALA A 1 -18.58 17.77 -22.03
N THR A 2 -17.56 17.12 -21.45
CA THR A 2 -16.54 16.37 -22.22
C THR A 2 -16.28 14.99 -21.63
N HIS A 3 -17.31 14.38 -21.00
CA HIS A 3 -17.18 13.11 -20.29
C HIS A 3 -17.31 11.84 -21.15
N SER A 4 -17.48 11.96 -22.48
CA SER A 4 -17.93 10.80 -23.27
C SER A 4 -16.84 9.99 -23.99
N LEU A 5 -15.55 10.31 -23.91
CA LEU A 5 -14.57 9.68 -24.78
C LEU A 5 -13.26 9.24 -24.10
N LEU A 6 -13.22 9.10 -22.78
CA LEU A 6 -12.03 8.49 -22.18
C LEU A 6 -12.07 6.97 -22.41
N PRO A 7 -11.01 6.37 -22.96
CA PRO A 7 -10.96 4.91 -23.15
C PRO A 7 -11.06 4.20 -21.80
N PRO A 8 -11.52 2.95 -21.75
CA PRO A 8 -11.45 2.16 -20.53
C PRO A 8 -9.99 2.08 -20.05
N LEU A 9 -9.76 1.96 -18.73
CA LEU A 9 -8.40 1.99 -18.13
C LEU A 9 -7.45 0.98 -18.76
N TRP A 10 -7.93 -0.23 -19.06
CA TRP A 10 -7.13 -1.28 -19.66
C TRP A 10 -6.64 -0.96 -21.09
N ARG A 11 -7.27 0.00 -21.80
CA ARG A 11 -6.82 0.52 -23.11
C ARG A 11 -6.07 1.85 -23.00
N ASP A 12 -5.86 2.35 -21.81
CA ASP A 12 -5.19 3.63 -21.60
C ASP A 12 -3.67 3.44 -21.46
N GLY A 13 -2.94 3.69 -22.56
CA GLY A 13 -1.48 3.56 -22.58
C GLY A 13 -0.76 4.45 -21.56
N LEU A 14 -1.31 5.65 -21.22
CA LEU A 14 -0.72 6.50 -20.19
C LEU A 14 -0.93 5.92 -18.78
N PHE A 15 -2.01 5.18 -18.54
CA PHE A 15 -2.20 4.45 -17.29
C PHE A 15 -1.10 3.39 -17.10
N TRP A 16 -0.88 2.56 -18.11
CA TRP A 16 0.16 1.53 -18.05
C TRP A 16 1.58 2.11 -17.98
N LEU A 17 1.82 3.22 -18.69
CA LEU A 17 3.08 3.95 -18.57
C LEU A 17 3.28 4.50 -17.15
N THR A 18 2.22 5.02 -16.51
CA THR A 18 2.28 5.48 -15.12
C THR A 18 2.70 4.33 -14.19
N LEU A 19 2.07 3.16 -14.33
CA LEU A 19 2.43 1.99 -13.52
C LEU A 19 3.86 1.53 -13.79
N ALA A 20 4.28 1.48 -15.06
CA ALA A 20 5.64 1.10 -15.42
C ALA A 20 6.69 2.04 -14.81
N LEU A 21 6.41 3.34 -14.76
CA LEU A 21 7.32 4.32 -14.18
C LEU A 21 7.47 4.21 -12.66
N THR A 22 6.55 3.52 -11.95
CA THR A 22 6.72 3.24 -10.52
C THR A 22 7.88 2.28 -10.23
N ILE A 23 8.40 1.59 -11.27
CA ILE A 23 9.50 0.63 -11.11
C ILE A 23 10.73 1.28 -10.44
N PHE A 24 11.02 2.54 -10.74
CA PHE A 24 12.14 3.24 -10.11
C PHE A 24 11.93 3.50 -8.61
N ALA A 25 10.67 3.64 -8.19
CA ALA A 25 10.33 3.79 -6.78
C ALA A 25 10.31 2.44 -6.03
N ILE A 26 10.08 1.31 -6.70
CA ILE A 26 10.08 -0.02 -6.08
C ILE A 26 11.39 -0.78 -6.27
N ALA A 27 12.27 -0.32 -7.15
CA ALA A 27 13.53 -1.00 -7.47
C ALA A 27 14.39 -1.38 -6.25
N PRO A 28 14.50 -0.56 -5.19
CA PRO A 28 15.23 -0.95 -3.98
C PRO A 28 14.70 -2.19 -3.29
N PHE A 29 13.39 -2.47 -3.35
CA PHE A 29 12.79 -3.70 -2.79
C PHE A 29 13.09 -4.97 -3.61
N MET A 30 13.59 -4.79 -4.84
CA MET A 30 13.98 -5.92 -5.71
C MET A 30 15.43 -6.35 -5.48
N LEU A 31 16.20 -5.58 -4.70
CA LEU A 31 17.57 -5.91 -4.34
C LEU A 31 17.59 -6.95 -3.21
N PRO A 32 18.60 -7.85 -3.20
CA PRO A 32 18.74 -8.80 -2.12
C PRO A 32 18.95 -8.10 -0.75
N GLY A 33 18.25 -8.61 0.26
CA GLY A 33 18.33 -8.10 1.62
C GLY A 33 17.11 -7.28 2.01
N TYR A 34 17.01 -6.98 3.29
CA TYR A 34 15.92 -6.19 3.87
C TYR A 34 16.51 -4.95 4.56
N PHE A 35 15.81 -3.83 4.53
CA PHE A 35 16.33 -2.55 5.05
C PHE A 35 16.22 -2.42 6.57
N TRP A 36 16.87 -3.33 7.29
CA TRP A 36 16.86 -3.43 8.75
C TRP A 36 17.26 -2.14 9.49
N GLY A 37 17.92 -1.21 8.82
CA GLY A 37 18.32 0.08 9.38
C GLY A 37 17.24 1.15 9.37
N ALA A 38 16.12 0.94 8.66
CA ALA A 38 14.98 1.87 8.68
C ALA A 38 14.25 1.80 10.02
N ASN A 39 13.58 2.90 10.41
CA ASN A 39 13.03 3.06 11.76
C ASN A 39 12.13 1.90 12.20
N ASP A 40 11.09 1.60 11.42
CA ASP A 40 10.08 0.61 11.78
C ASP A 40 10.25 -0.74 11.06
N ALA A 41 11.30 -0.91 10.25
CA ALA A 41 11.50 -2.11 9.44
C ALA A 41 11.43 -3.40 10.25
N ARG A 42 12.14 -3.44 11.39
CA ARG A 42 12.12 -4.60 12.30
C ARG A 42 10.75 -4.81 12.92
N HIS A 43 10.08 -3.72 13.30
CA HIS A 43 8.76 -3.78 13.91
C HIS A 43 7.73 -4.38 12.94
N GLN A 44 7.77 -4.03 11.64
CA GLN A 44 6.84 -4.61 10.67
C GLN A 44 6.98 -6.13 10.57
N VAL A 45 8.21 -6.65 10.64
CA VAL A 45 8.46 -8.10 10.65
C VAL A 45 7.90 -8.74 11.93
N TYR A 46 8.13 -8.15 13.11
CA TYR A 46 7.60 -8.65 14.37
C TYR A 46 6.07 -8.58 14.43
N PHE A 47 5.47 -7.52 13.88
CA PHE A 47 4.02 -7.40 13.83
C PHE A 47 3.41 -8.47 12.93
N LEU A 48 4.03 -8.74 11.77
CA LEU A 48 3.57 -9.79 10.89
C LEU A 48 3.76 -11.19 11.50
N PHE A 49 4.89 -11.43 12.16
CA PHE A 49 5.13 -12.68 12.87
C PHE A 49 4.06 -12.94 13.94
N GLU A 50 3.74 -11.93 14.73
CA GLU A 50 2.69 -12.04 15.76
C GLU A 50 1.30 -12.23 15.14
N PHE A 51 1.04 -11.57 13.99
CA PHE A 51 -0.21 -11.75 13.25
C PHE A 51 -0.36 -13.20 12.76
N ASP A 52 0.67 -13.73 12.08
CA ASP A 52 0.73 -15.10 11.58
C ASP A 52 0.53 -16.13 12.72
N ARG A 53 1.19 -15.93 13.86
CA ARG A 53 1.04 -16.82 15.01
C ARG A 53 -0.41 -16.92 15.48
N VAL A 54 -1.11 -15.80 15.58
CA VAL A 54 -2.52 -15.79 15.99
C VAL A 54 -3.42 -16.40 14.90
N VAL A 55 -3.07 -16.24 13.62
CA VAL A 55 -3.75 -16.90 12.50
C VAL A 55 -3.55 -18.42 12.56
N GLN A 56 -2.36 -18.89 12.88
CA GLN A 56 -2.09 -20.33 13.07
C GLN A 56 -2.91 -20.95 14.21
N ASP A 57 -3.27 -20.18 15.23
CA ASP A 57 -4.22 -20.56 16.28
C ASP A 57 -5.69 -20.55 15.81
N GLY A 58 -5.94 -20.28 14.53
CA GLY A 58 -7.27 -20.30 13.91
C GLY A 58 -8.01 -18.95 13.93
N ILE A 59 -7.39 -17.87 14.36
CA ILE A 59 -7.99 -16.53 14.44
C ILE A 59 -7.54 -15.70 13.24
N TRP A 60 -8.29 -15.72 12.14
CA TRP A 60 -7.96 -15.04 10.87
C TRP A 60 -7.98 -13.50 10.93
N TRP A 61 -8.57 -12.94 11.96
CA TRP A 61 -8.57 -11.49 12.19
C TRP A 61 -8.10 -11.17 13.59
N PRO A 62 -6.79 -11.22 13.85
CA PRO A 62 -6.20 -10.94 15.14
C PRO A 62 -6.60 -9.55 15.65
N ARG A 63 -6.98 -9.47 16.91
CA ARG A 63 -7.21 -8.21 17.63
C ARG A 63 -6.28 -8.06 18.82
N TRP A 64 -5.89 -9.20 19.38
CA TRP A 64 -5.02 -9.33 20.55
C TRP A 64 -3.70 -9.94 20.13
N SER A 65 -2.60 -9.37 20.58
CA SER A 65 -1.24 -9.86 20.35
C SER A 65 -0.73 -10.45 21.68
N PRO A 66 -0.77 -11.77 21.87
CA PRO A 66 -0.50 -12.39 23.17
C PRO A 66 0.94 -12.23 23.63
N ASP A 67 1.92 -12.19 22.74
CA ASP A 67 3.33 -12.10 23.08
C ASP A 67 3.84 -10.67 23.33
N PHE A 68 3.05 -9.66 22.95
CA PHE A 68 3.42 -8.29 23.19
C PHE A 68 3.37 -7.92 24.68
N ALA A 69 4.01 -6.81 25.05
CA ALA A 69 4.11 -6.34 26.44
C ALA A 69 4.68 -7.43 27.38
N PHE A 70 5.81 -8.05 26.98
CA PHE A 70 6.50 -9.08 27.76
C PHE A 70 5.64 -10.33 28.04
N GLY A 71 4.71 -10.68 27.15
CA GLY A 71 3.80 -11.80 27.30
C GLY A 71 2.52 -11.50 28.08
N TYR A 72 2.30 -10.24 28.48
CA TYR A 72 1.01 -9.84 29.06
C TYR A 72 -0.07 -9.64 28.02
N GLY A 73 0.31 -9.55 26.75
CA GLY A 73 -0.58 -9.30 25.64
C GLY A 73 -0.96 -7.82 25.47
N TYR A 74 -1.33 -7.47 24.25
CA TYR A 74 -1.70 -6.10 23.89
C TYR A 74 -2.74 -6.09 22.75
N PRO A 75 -3.77 -5.22 22.79
CA PRO A 75 -4.78 -5.12 21.72
C PRO A 75 -4.25 -4.36 20.51
N PHE A 76 -3.07 -4.74 20.01
CA PHE A 76 -2.30 -4.00 19.01
C PHE A 76 -3.07 -3.77 17.72
N PHE A 77 -3.65 -4.81 17.15
CA PHE A 77 -4.37 -4.73 15.87
C PHE A 77 -5.76 -4.09 15.96
N ASN A 78 -6.21 -3.67 17.14
CA ASN A 78 -7.34 -2.75 17.26
C ASN A 78 -6.94 -1.28 17.14
N ILE A 79 -5.67 -0.97 17.41
CA ILE A 79 -5.13 0.39 17.43
C ILE A 79 -4.35 0.66 16.16
N TYR A 80 -3.52 -0.30 15.76
CA TYR A 80 -2.70 -0.25 14.55
C TYR A 80 -3.48 -0.85 13.36
N GLY A 81 -3.47 -0.17 12.20
CA GLY A 81 -4.22 -0.62 11.02
C GLY A 81 -3.84 -2.02 10.53
N PRO A 82 -4.67 -3.06 10.73
CA PRO A 82 -4.28 -4.45 10.49
C PRO A 82 -4.29 -4.85 9.01
N LEU A 83 -4.91 -4.07 8.13
CA LEU A 83 -5.14 -4.46 6.73
C LEU A 83 -3.85 -4.81 5.99
N SER A 84 -2.79 -4.04 6.18
CA SER A 84 -1.51 -4.29 5.52
C SER A 84 -0.87 -5.60 5.97
N HIS A 85 -0.94 -5.92 7.27
CA HIS A 85 -0.45 -7.18 7.81
C HIS A 85 -1.34 -8.36 7.42
N PHE A 86 -2.65 -8.16 7.34
CA PHE A 86 -3.57 -9.17 6.82
C PHE A 86 -3.26 -9.53 5.36
N LEU A 87 -2.99 -8.54 4.51
CA LEU A 87 -2.60 -8.80 3.13
C LEU A 87 -1.22 -9.48 3.03
N ALA A 88 -0.27 -9.11 3.90
CA ALA A 88 1.02 -9.78 3.98
C ALA A 88 0.88 -11.23 4.47
N GLU A 89 -0.01 -11.47 5.44
CA GLU A 89 -0.35 -12.81 5.92
C GLU A 89 -0.90 -13.70 4.81
N LEU A 90 -1.76 -13.19 3.94
CA LEU A 90 -2.21 -13.97 2.79
C LEU A 90 -1.07 -14.41 1.89
N LEU A 91 -0.02 -13.58 1.73
CA LEU A 91 1.18 -13.95 0.96
C LEU A 91 1.99 -15.06 1.65
N LEU A 92 2.12 -15.01 2.97
CA LEU A 92 2.75 -16.10 3.75
C LEU A 92 1.97 -17.38 3.59
N HIS A 93 0.68 -17.35 3.89
CA HIS A 93 -0.17 -18.53 4.01
C HIS A 93 -0.41 -19.25 2.68
N PHE A 94 -0.72 -18.51 1.59
CA PHE A 94 -1.09 -19.10 0.31
C PHE A 94 0.06 -19.25 -0.68
N TRP A 95 1.11 -18.43 -0.58
CA TRP A 95 2.22 -18.42 -1.56
C TRP A 95 3.59 -18.71 -0.95
N GLY A 96 3.67 -18.93 0.38
CA GLY A 96 4.91 -19.32 1.04
C GLY A 96 6.00 -18.25 1.03
N PHE A 97 5.61 -16.96 1.02
CA PHE A 97 6.58 -15.87 1.12
C PHE A 97 7.30 -15.90 2.47
N SER A 98 8.52 -15.35 2.51
CA SER A 98 9.15 -15.01 3.78
C SER A 98 8.48 -13.77 4.39
N TYR A 99 8.62 -13.57 5.71
CA TYR A 99 8.09 -12.38 6.38
C TYR A 99 8.57 -11.07 5.77
N THR A 100 9.88 -10.98 5.47
CA THR A 100 10.47 -9.81 4.81
C THR A 100 9.94 -9.64 3.40
N GLY A 101 9.91 -10.70 2.60
CA GLY A 101 9.41 -10.66 1.22
C GLY A 101 7.93 -10.31 1.13
N ALA A 102 7.10 -10.76 2.08
CA ALA A 102 5.70 -10.37 2.14
C ALA A 102 5.55 -8.87 2.41
N ILE A 103 6.30 -8.32 3.38
CA ILE A 103 6.29 -6.89 3.71
C ILE A 103 6.76 -6.06 2.52
N GLU A 104 7.87 -6.42 1.88
CA GLU A 104 8.40 -5.73 0.71
C GLU A 104 7.41 -5.74 -0.45
N THR A 105 6.73 -6.87 -0.65
CA THR A 105 5.67 -7.00 -1.66
C THR A 105 4.50 -6.05 -1.37
N ILE A 106 4.04 -5.94 -0.12
CA ILE A 106 2.97 -5.02 0.24
C ILE A 106 3.41 -3.56 0.07
N PHE A 107 4.66 -3.21 0.39
CA PHE A 107 5.20 -1.89 0.07
C PHE A 107 5.19 -1.60 -1.43
N GLY A 108 5.68 -2.54 -2.25
CA GLY A 108 5.64 -2.42 -3.71
C GLY A 108 4.22 -2.25 -4.25
N LEU A 109 3.27 -3.07 -3.78
CA LEU A 109 1.86 -2.97 -4.15
C LEU A 109 1.23 -1.65 -3.71
N SER A 110 1.61 -1.10 -2.55
CA SER A 110 1.11 0.20 -2.10
C SER A 110 1.58 1.35 -2.99
N ILE A 111 2.81 1.31 -3.49
CA ILE A 111 3.33 2.30 -4.47
C ILE A 111 2.54 2.22 -5.78
N VAL A 112 2.43 1.03 -6.35
CA VAL A 112 1.70 0.83 -7.62
C VAL A 112 0.23 1.20 -7.45
N GLY A 113 -0.37 0.78 -6.34
CA GLY A 113 -1.75 1.08 -6.00
C GLY A 113 -2.00 2.59 -5.82
N SER A 114 -1.09 3.31 -5.16
CA SER A 114 -1.20 4.76 -4.97
C SER A 114 -1.08 5.53 -6.28
N ALA A 115 -0.18 5.09 -7.18
CA ALA A 115 -0.08 5.64 -8.53
C ALA A 115 -1.38 5.44 -9.32
N ALA A 116 -1.91 4.21 -9.31
CA ALA A 116 -3.16 3.86 -9.98
C ALA A 116 -4.34 4.67 -9.44
N ALA A 117 -4.46 4.76 -8.11
CA ALA A 117 -5.52 5.50 -7.42
C ALA A 117 -5.49 7.00 -7.77
N MET A 118 -4.31 7.61 -7.70
CA MET A 118 -4.14 9.02 -8.04
C MET A 118 -4.40 9.27 -9.53
N TYR A 119 -3.94 8.37 -10.41
CA TYR A 119 -4.23 8.45 -11.83
C TYR A 119 -5.75 8.43 -12.10
N VAL A 120 -6.48 7.47 -11.53
CA VAL A 120 -7.94 7.34 -11.68
C VAL A 120 -8.65 8.60 -11.19
N TYR A 121 -8.26 9.09 -10.02
CA TYR A 121 -8.84 10.30 -9.42
C TYR A 121 -8.69 11.50 -10.35
N VAL A 122 -7.46 11.84 -10.72
CA VAL A 122 -7.18 13.05 -11.52
C VAL A 122 -7.70 12.92 -12.95
N ARG A 123 -7.57 11.73 -13.56
CA ARG A 123 -8.13 11.46 -14.89
C ARG A 123 -9.62 11.74 -14.97
N SER A 124 -10.35 11.52 -13.88
CA SER A 124 -11.80 11.69 -13.85
C SER A 124 -12.29 13.13 -14.06
N TRP A 125 -11.40 14.12 -14.00
CA TRP A 125 -11.76 15.54 -14.11
C TRP A 125 -10.77 16.42 -14.87
N LEU A 126 -9.49 16.09 -14.90
CA LEU A 126 -8.44 16.85 -15.61
C LEU A 126 -7.91 16.15 -16.87
N GLY A 127 -8.33 14.91 -17.10
CA GLY A 127 -7.91 14.12 -18.25
C GLY A 127 -6.59 13.38 -18.04
N ARG A 128 -6.13 12.69 -19.10
CA ARG A 128 -5.07 11.68 -19.04
C ARG A 128 -3.67 12.27 -18.80
N SER A 129 -3.35 13.39 -19.45
CA SER A 129 -2.03 14.02 -19.34
C SER A 129 -1.78 14.60 -17.94
N ALA A 130 -2.79 15.23 -17.34
CA ALA A 130 -2.72 15.70 -15.96
C ALA A 130 -2.64 14.52 -14.97
N ALA A 131 -3.32 13.43 -15.27
CA ALA A 131 -3.35 12.25 -14.41
C ALA A 131 -1.97 11.58 -14.26
N ILE A 132 -1.21 11.41 -15.35
CA ILE A 132 0.14 10.84 -15.26
C ILE A 132 1.08 11.75 -14.46
N ILE A 133 1.04 13.06 -14.68
CA ILE A 133 1.88 14.01 -13.92
C ILE A 133 1.53 13.95 -12.44
N ALA A 134 0.24 14.02 -12.09
CA ALA A 134 -0.21 13.98 -10.70
C ALA A 134 0.16 12.67 -10.01
N ALA A 135 0.01 11.53 -10.69
CA ALA A 135 0.36 10.22 -10.15
C ALA A 135 1.86 10.09 -9.88
N LEU A 136 2.71 10.55 -10.81
CA LEU A 136 4.16 10.53 -10.63
C LEU A 136 4.61 11.49 -9.52
N VAL A 137 4.09 12.72 -9.50
CA VAL A 137 4.39 13.67 -8.41
C VAL A 137 3.96 13.10 -7.06
N TYR A 138 2.84 12.41 -6.99
CA TYR A 138 2.34 11.79 -5.76
C TYR A 138 3.25 10.67 -5.26
N VAL A 139 3.64 9.74 -6.14
CA VAL A 139 4.52 8.62 -5.78
C VAL A 139 5.93 9.09 -5.42
N TYR A 140 6.47 10.04 -6.19
CA TYR A 140 7.83 10.54 -5.98
C TYR A 140 7.91 11.73 -5.01
N ALA A 141 6.79 12.10 -4.37
CA ALA A 141 6.80 13.11 -3.32
C ALA A 141 7.79 12.72 -2.21
N PRO A 142 8.63 13.65 -1.72
CA PRO A 142 9.64 13.35 -0.72
C PRO A 142 9.07 12.64 0.52
N TYR A 143 7.90 13.04 0.98
CA TYR A 143 7.25 12.41 2.13
C TYR A 143 6.84 10.97 1.86
N HIS A 144 6.32 10.66 0.66
CA HIS A 144 5.95 9.30 0.28
C HIS A 144 7.18 8.37 0.30
N LEU A 145 8.30 8.80 -0.32
CA LEU A 145 9.53 8.02 -0.35
C LEU A 145 10.19 7.93 1.04
N LEU A 146 10.13 9.00 1.84
CA LEU A 146 10.63 8.99 3.22
C LEU A 146 9.85 8.00 4.09
N ASN A 147 8.53 7.99 3.98
CA ASN A 147 7.69 7.02 4.69
C ASN A 147 8.04 5.57 4.33
N LEU A 148 8.36 5.34 3.06
CA LEU A 148 8.67 4.04 2.53
C LEU A 148 10.05 3.53 2.98
N TYR A 149 11.11 4.32 2.77
CA TYR A 149 12.49 3.88 2.90
C TYR A 149 13.18 4.26 4.22
N VAL A 150 12.73 5.31 4.87
CA VAL A 150 13.32 5.78 6.12
C VAL A 150 12.48 5.37 7.31
N ARG A 151 11.17 5.64 7.26
CA ARG A 151 10.25 5.27 8.33
C ARG A 151 9.86 3.79 8.28
N CYS A 152 9.67 3.25 7.08
CA CYS A 152 9.21 1.87 6.84
C CYS A 152 7.86 1.60 7.51
N HIS A 153 6.89 2.54 7.33
CA HIS A 153 5.59 2.49 7.98
C HIS A 153 4.54 1.88 7.05
N LEU A 154 4.29 0.58 7.19
CA LEU A 154 3.49 -0.22 6.26
C LEU A 154 2.02 0.24 6.18
N ALA A 155 1.38 0.49 7.31
CA ALA A 155 -0.03 0.91 7.33
C ALA A 155 -0.24 2.29 6.67
N GLU A 156 0.69 3.23 6.87
CA GLU A 156 0.64 4.54 6.23
C GLU A 156 0.90 4.46 4.73
N SER A 157 1.83 3.59 4.30
CA SER A 157 2.06 3.32 2.87
C SER A 157 0.79 2.81 2.18
N MET A 158 0.03 1.95 2.84
CA MET A 158 -1.26 1.50 2.34
C MET A 158 -2.31 2.63 2.33
N ALA A 159 -2.28 3.55 3.30
CA ALA A 159 -3.18 4.70 3.35
C ALA A 159 -3.02 5.63 2.14
N PHE A 160 -1.83 5.73 1.54
CA PHE A 160 -1.62 6.49 0.30
C PHE A 160 -2.42 5.94 -0.89
N VAL A 161 -2.80 4.68 -0.88
CA VAL A 161 -3.72 4.11 -1.89
C VAL A 161 -5.15 4.61 -1.66
N TRP A 162 -5.59 4.59 -0.40
CA TRP A 162 -6.98 4.90 -0.05
C TRP A 162 -7.31 6.38 -0.16
N LEU A 163 -6.36 7.27 0.13
CA LEU A 163 -6.59 8.70 0.11
C LEU A 163 -7.13 9.21 -1.25
N PRO A 164 -6.48 8.96 -2.40
CA PRO A 164 -7.01 9.37 -3.69
C PRO A 164 -8.33 8.66 -4.05
N LEU A 165 -8.52 7.40 -3.63
CA LEU A 165 -9.77 6.67 -3.88
C LEU A 165 -10.94 7.28 -3.09
N CYS A 166 -10.73 7.67 -1.83
CA CYS A 166 -11.74 8.38 -1.05
C CYS A 166 -12.11 9.71 -1.70
N LEU A 167 -11.14 10.49 -2.15
CA LEU A 167 -11.40 11.74 -2.87
C LEU A 167 -12.16 11.50 -4.18
N TRP A 168 -11.79 10.44 -4.91
CA TRP A 168 -12.48 10.06 -6.13
C TRP A 168 -13.94 9.66 -5.87
N THR A 169 -14.22 8.82 -4.85
CA THR A 169 -15.58 8.38 -4.50
C THR A 169 -16.46 9.54 -4.05
N VAL A 170 -15.94 10.41 -3.19
CA VAL A 170 -16.65 11.64 -2.76
C VAL A 170 -17.00 12.50 -3.96
N ARG A 171 -16.01 12.73 -4.85
CA ARG A 171 -16.27 13.49 -6.08
C ARG A 171 -17.35 12.83 -6.95
N GLN A 172 -17.31 11.50 -7.12
CA GLN A 172 -18.34 10.80 -7.91
C GLN A 172 -19.73 10.96 -7.29
N ALA A 173 -19.84 10.86 -5.97
CA ALA A 173 -21.10 11.04 -5.27
C ALA A 173 -21.69 12.46 -5.43
N VAL A 174 -20.82 13.48 -5.49
CA VAL A 174 -21.25 14.88 -5.68
C VAL A 174 -21.63 15.19 -7.12
N VAL A 175 -20.89 14.64 -8.08
CA VAL A 175 -21.08 14.96 -9.51
C VAL A 175 -22.13 14.08 -10.19
N ARG A 176 -22.38 12.90 -9.64
CA ARG A 176 -23.37 11.92 -10.16
C ARG A 176 -24.29 11.48 -9.02
N PRO A 177 -25.18 12.39 -8.53
CA PRO A 177 -26.15 12.06 -7.48
C PRO A 177 -27.20 11.06 -7.95
#